data_d6c41906af5af564165b4d5ecfa37022
#
_entry.id   d6c41906af5af564165b4d5ecfa37022
#
_cell.length_a   1.000
_cell.length_b   1.000
_cell.length_c   1.000
_cell.angle_alpha   90.00
_cell.angle_beta   90.00
_cell.angle_gamma   90.00
#
_symmetry.space_group_name_H-M   'P 1'
#
loop_
_entity.id
_entity.type
_entity.pdbx_description
1 polymer ?
#
loop_
_entity_poly.entity_id
_entity_poly.type
_entity_poly.pdbx_seq_one_letter_code
_entity_poly.pdbx_strand_id
1 'polypeptide(L)'
;RDLHSFLHDALPISSLLLGLSVALVAMYLGERSAGNGAEMLFTADAVWYAPLNIHYSVGVDGISVAMLLLSSVIVFTGVFASWKMSPLPREFFAWFSLLSIGVFGFFISIDLFTMFMFYEVALIPMYLLIGVWGTGRKEYSAMKLTLMLMGGSALLLVGILGIYFHSAPEGGQLSMNILEISKHTIPMSAQYLFFPLTFVGFGVLGAMFPFHTWSPDGHASAPTAVSMLHAGVLMKLGGYGCFRVAIFLMPEAANELAWIFLTLTGISVVYGAFSAIKQTDLKYINAYSSVSHCGLVLFAILMLNQTAMTGAVLQMLSHGLMTALFFALIGMIYGRTHTRDVREMGGLMKVMPFLSVCFVIAGLASLGLPGLSGFVAEMTVFVGSFEHTDTFHRVFTIVACSSIVITAVYILRMVGKVFYGSVLNKDHLALTDAVWFERLSVVVLIVAIAGLGMAPLWVSNMINDSLLPVVQQLMK
;
A
#
# COMPACT_ATOMS: atom_id res chain seq x y z
N ARG A 1 20.47 -29.08 -2.82
CA ARG A 1 19.79 -29.64 -1.61
C ARG A 1 19.06 -28.56 -0.80
N ASP A 2 19.50 -27.30 -0.80
CA ASP A 2 18.99 -26.30 0.13
C ASP A 2 17.74 -25.53 -0.32
N LEU A 3 17.46 -25.43 -1.62
CA LEU A 3 16.30 -24.70 -2.15
C LEU A 3 14.96 -25.35 -1.78
N HIS A 4 14.90 -26.70 -1.83
CA HIS A 4 13.69 -27.44 -1.45
C HIS A 4 13.36 -27.36 0.04
N SER A 5 14.36 -27.32 0.91
CA SER A 5 14.19 -27.27 2.36
C SER A 5 13.52 -25.97 2.84
N PHE A 6 13.88 -24.80 2.24
CA PHE A 6 13.41 -23.49 2.70
C PHE A 6 12.05 -23.05 2.11
N LEU A 7 11.72 -23.49 0.90
CA LEU A 7 10.37 -23.40 0.40
C LEU A 7 9.39 -24.21 1.28
N HIS A 8 9.87 -25.31 1.88
CA HIS A 8 9.14 -26.08 2.86
C HIS A 8 8.83 -25.30 4.15
N ASP A 9 9.63 -24.28 4.52
CA ASP A 9 9.38 -23.47 5.72
C ASP A 9 8.59 -22.19 5.40
N ALA A 10 8.93 -21.47 4.33
CA ALA A 10 8.26 -20.21 3.96
C ALA A 10 6.80 -20.41 3.50
N LEU A 11 6.52 -21.51 2.78
CA LEU A 11 5.18 -21.80 2.28
C LEU A 11 4.18 -22.14 3.39
N PRO A 12 4.47 -23.02 4.37
CA PRO A 12 3.58 -23.27 5.51
C PRO A 12 3.31 -21.99 6.31
N ILE A 13 4.33 -21.17 6.56
CA ILE A 13 4.19 -19.91 7.31
C ILE A 13 3.27 -18.95 6.57
N SER A 14 3.49 -18.71 5.29
CA SER A 14 2.64 -17.80 4.49
C SER A 14 1.22 -18.33 4.31
N SER A 15 1.04 -19.65 4.18
CA SER A 15 -0.26 -20.29 4.11
C SER A 15 -1.02 -20.18 5.43
N LEU A 16 -0.33 -20.37 6.57
CA LEU A 16 -0.89 -20.18 7.90
C LEU A 16 -1.31 -18.72 8.11
N LEU A 17 -0.46 -17.77 7.75
CA LEU A 17 -0.78 -16.34 7.82
C LEU A 17 -2.03 -16.00 7.02
N LEU A 18 -2.15 -16.52 5.79
CA LEU A 18 -3.34 -16.33 4.96
C LEU A 18 -4.58 -16.95 5.62
N GLY A 19 -4.47 -18.18 6.11
CA GLY A 19 -5.56 -18.85 6.82
C GLY A 19 -6.01 -18.11 8.07
N LEU A 20 -5.08 -17.63 8.88
CA LEU A 20 -5.36 -16.81 10.07
C LEU A 20 -6.01 -15.47 9.71
N SER A 21 -5.55 -14.80 8.63
CA SER A 21 -6.14 -13.54 8.19
C SER A 21 -7.58 -13.73 7.68
N VAL A 22 -7.86 -14.80 6.95
CA VAL A 22 -9.23 -15.16 6.54
C VAL A 22 -10.11 -15.49 7.76
N ALA A 23 -9.58 -16.25 8.72
CA ALA A 23 -10.28 -16.53 9.97
C ALA A 23 -10.57 -15.24 10.76
N LEU A 24 -9.61 -14.31 10.82
CA LEU A 24 -9.79 -13.00 11.47
C LEU A 24 -10.92 -12.19 10.81
N VAL A 25 -11.00 -12.18 9.48
CA VAL A 25 -12.11 -11.53 8.75
C VAL A 25 -13.46 -12.16 9.17
N ALA A 26 -13.54 -13.50 9.19
CA ALA A 26 -14.78 -14.19 9.55
C ALA A 26 -15.16 -13.90 11.02
N MET A 27 -14.22 -13.93 11.94
CA MET A 27 -14.43 -13.59 13.36
C MET A 27 -14.86 -12.14 13.54
N TYR A 28 -14.19 -11.21 12.84
CA TYR A 28 -14.53 -9.78 12.88
C TYR A 28 -15.97 -9.53 12.41
N LEU A 29 -16.34 -10.09 11.27
CA LEU A 29 -17.70 -9.99 10.74
C LEU A 29 -18.73 -10.65 11.66
N GLY A 30 -18.38 -11.76 12.31
CA GLY A 30 -19.20 -12.43 13.33
C GLY A 30 -19.48 -11.52 14.53
N GLU A 31 -18.45 -10.89 15.10
CA GLU A 31 -18.59 -9.94 16.21
C GLU A 31 -19.46 -8.73 15.83
N ARG A 32 -19.24 -8.15 14.65
CA ARG A 32 -20.06 -7.03 14.15
C ARG A 32 -21.53 -7.43 13.93
N SER A 33 -21.77 -8.62 13.39
CA SER A 33 -23.14 -9.13 13.19
C SER A 33 -23.85 -9.46 14.52
N ALA A 34 -23.10 -9.80 15.56
CA ALA A 34 -23.59 -9.98 16.92
C ALA A 34 -23.90 -8.65 17.64
N GLY A 35 -23.64 -7.49 17.01
CA GLY A 35 -23.92 -6.17 17.57
C GLY A 35 -22.79 -5.60 18.43
N ASN A 36 -21.59 -6.18 18.40
CA ASN A 36 -20.43 -5.62 19.09
C ASN A 36 -19.98 -4.32 18.42
N GLY A 37 -20.27 -3.17 19.03
CA GLY A 37 -19.97 -1.83 18.54
C GLY A 37 -18.62 -1.27 19.02
N ALA A 38 -17.74 -2.07 19.65
CA ALA A 38 -16.44 -1.59 20.13
C ALA A 38 -15.59 -1.01 18.99
N GLU A 39 -14.91 0.08 19.23
CA GLU A 39 -14.05 0.75 18.21
C GLU A 39 -12.94 -0.17 17.72
N MET A 40 -12.29 -0.89 18.65
CA MET A 40 -11.31 -1.93 18.36
C MET A 40 -11.77 -3.28 18.93
N LEU A 41 -11.57 -4.35 18.16
CA LEU A 41 -11.84 -5.72 18.58
C LEU A 41 -10.53 -6.49 18.80
N PHE A 42 -10.62 -7.60 19.53
CA PHE A 42 -9.49 -8.50 19.85
C PHE A 42 -8.30 -7.76 20.44
N THR A 43 -8.58 -6.84 21.37
CA THR A 43 -7.56 -6.02 22.01
C THR A 43 -6.76 -6.82 23.03
N ALA A 44 -5.45 -6.61 23.03
CA ALA A 44 -4.54 -7.09 24.08
C ALA A 44 -3.58 -5.95 24.43
N ASP A 45 -3.26 -5.85 25.73
CA ASP A 45 -2.40 -4.80 26.26
C ASP A 45 -1.38 -5.38 27.24
N ALA A 46 -0.14 -4.96 27.11
CA ALA A 46 0.95 -5.32 28.01
C ALA A 46 1.90 -4.14 28.19
N VAL A 47 2.21 -3.80 29.45
CA VAL A 47 3.17 -2.73 29.74
C VAL A 47 4.55 -3.14 29.23
N TRP A 48 5.10 -2.33 28.32
CA TRP A 48 6.46 -2.55 27.81
C TRP A 48 7.49 -1.68 28.54
N TYR A 49 7.19 -0.40 28.76
CA TYR A 49 8.08 0.52 29.47
C TYR A 49 7.29 1.47 30.39
N ALA A 50 7.14 1.07 31.64
CA ALA A 50 6.33 1.77 32.64
C ALA A 50 6.71 3.24 32.89
N PRO A 51 8.02 3.66 32.90
CA PRO A 51 8.38 5.05 33.16
C PRO A 51 7.80 6.07 32.18
N LEU A 52 7.56 5.67 30.92
CA LEU A 52 6.93 6.50 29.89
C LEU A 52 5.51 6.06 29.55
N ASN A 53 4.92 5.15 30.34
CA ASN A 53 3.59 4.60 30.06
C ASN A 53 3.45 4.08 28.62
N ILE A 54 4.49 3.40 28.12
CA ILE A 54 4.49 2.78 26.80
C ILE A 54 4.02 1.34 26.93
N HIS A 55 3.03 0.99 26.13
CA HIS A 55 2.41 -0.32 26.11
C HIS A 55 2.60 -1.00 24.76
N TYR A 56 2.71 -2.31 24.77
CA TYR A 56 2.47 -3.13 23.62
C TYR A 56 0.97 -3.40 23.53
N SER A 57 0.26 -2.46 22.90
CA SER A 57 -1.19 -2.55 22.73
C SER A 57 -1.53 -2.88 21.31
N VAL A 58 -2.30 -3.93 21.12
CA VAL A 58 -2.76 -4.39 19.81
C VAL A 58 -4.27 -4.51 19.80
N GLY A 59 -4.83 -4.33 18.61
CA GLY A 59 -6.25 -4.48 18.34
C GLY A 59 -6.52 -4.27 16.85
N VAL A 60 -7.70 -4.62 16.41
CA VAL A 60 -8.07 -4.49 15.01
C VAL A 60 -9.46 -3.87 14.85
N ASP A 61 -9.59 -3.08 13.81
CA ASP A 61 -10.87 -2.60 13.27
C ASP A 61 -11.04 -3.08 11.83
N GLY A 62 -12.08 -2.66 11.15
CA GLY A 62 -12.34 -3.07 9.77
C GLY A 62 -11.26 -2.63 8.79
N ILE A 63 -10.60 -1.48 9.02
CA ILE A 63 -9.50 -1.03 8.17
C ILE A 63 -8.28 -1.91 8.38
N SER A 64 -7.91 -2.17 9.64
CA SER A 64 -6.79 -3.05 9.98
C SER A 64 -6.98 -4.47 9.43
N VAL A 65 -8.18 -5.04 9.61
CA VAL A 65 -8.53 -6.38 9.11
C VAL A 65 -8.39 -6.46 7.58
N ALA A 66 -8.86 -5.43 6.87
CA ALA A 66 -8.73 -5.35 5.42
C ALA A 66 -7.25 -5.28 4.98
N MET A 67 -6.42 -4.48 5.67
CA MET A 67 -4.99 -4.37 5.39
C MET A 67 -4.23 -5.66 5.74
N LEU A 68 -4.59 -6.36 6.80
CA LEU A 68 -4.00 -7.65 7.16
C LEU A 68 -4.32 -8.74 6.13
N LEU A 69 -5.56 -8.77 5.63
CA LEU A 69 -5.95 -9.67 4.54
C LEU A 69 -5.16 -9.37 3.26
N LEU A 70 -5.07 -8.11 2.86
CA LEU A 70 -4.25 -7.68 1.73
C LEU A 70 -2.80 -8.15 1.87
N SER A 71 -2.21 -7.90 3.05
CA SER A 71 -0.82 -8.25 3.34
C SER A 71 -0.58 -9.75 3.25
N SER A 72 -1.47 -10.56 3.80
CA SER A 72 -1.36 -12.03 3.79
C SER A 72 -1.48 -12.61 2.38
N VAL A 73 -2.39 -12.09 1.56
CA VAL A 73 -2.52 -12.50 0.14
C VAL A 73 -1.25 -12.16 -0.64
N ILE A 74 -0.68 -10.97 -0.43
CA ILE A 74 0.54 -10.55 -1.14
C ILE A 74 1.78 -11.32 -0.65
N VAL A 75 1.91 -11.57 0.65
CA VAL A 75 3.01 -12.39 1.18
C VAL A 75 2.92 -13.82 0.63
N PHE A 76 1.75 -14.43 0.66
CA PHE A 76 1.53 -15.77 0.12
C PHE A 76 1.89 -15.85 -1.38
N THR A 77 1.34 -14.94 -2.20
CA THR A 77 1.61 -14.92 -3.63
C THR A 77 3.07 -14.53 -3.94
N GLY A 78 3.70 -13.73 -3.09
CA GLY A 78 5.12 -13.36 -3.18
C GLY A 78 6.06 -14.55 -2.97
N VAL A 79 5.75 -15.47 -2.06
CA VAL A 79 6.51 -16.73 -1.89
C VAL A 79 6.48 -17.55 -3.18
N PHE A 80 5.32 -17.67 -3.82
CA PHE A 80 5.21 -18.36 -5.12
C PHE A 80 5.93 -17.62 -6.25
N ALA A 81 5.88 -16.29 -6.29
CA ALA A 81 6.60 -15.51 -7.28
C ALA A 81 8.13 -15.60 -7.13
N SER A 82 8.62 -15.96 -5.94
CA SER A 82 10.05 -16.15 -5.65
C SER A 82 10.46 -17.63 -5.53
N TRP A 83 9.67 -18.55 -6.10
CA TRP A 83 9.89 -20.01 -5.99
C TRP A 83 11.29 -20.46 -6.38
N LYS A 84 11.91 -19.80 -7.35
CA LYS A 84 13.25 -20.10 -7.86
C LYS A 84 14.29 -19.06 -7.43
N MET A 85 14.11 -18.44 -6.27
CA MET A 85 15.04 -17.41 -5.78
C MET A 85 16.46 -17.97 -5.64
N SER A 86 17.42 -17.24 -6.19
CA SER A 86 18.86 -17.54 -6.13
C SER A 86 19.66 -16.22 -6.30
N PRO A 87 20.81 -16.06 -5.66
CA PRO A 87 21.44 -16.89 -4.63
C PRO A 87 20.80 -16.70 -3.24
N LEU A 88 21.25 -17.46 -2.25
CA LEU A 88 20.92 -17.30 -0.82
C LEU A 88 19.38 -17.29 -0.53
N PRO A 89 18.66 -18.35 -0.93
CA PRO A 89 17.19 -18.36 -0.76
C PRO A 89 16.75 -18.33 0.71
N ARG A 90 17.55 -18.90 1.60
CA ARG A 90 17.29 -18.94 3.04
C ARG A 90 17.24 -17.55 3.65
N GLU A 91 18.27 -16.80 3.40
CA GLU A 91 18.45 -15.44 3.88
C GLU A 91 17.39 -14.53 3.26
N PHE A 92 17.07 -14.73 1.99
CA PHE A 92 15.99 -13.99 1.31
C PHE A 92 14.65 -14.17 2.02
N PHE A 93 14.22 -15.41 2.25
CA PHE A 93 12.94 -15.67 2.91
C PHE A 93 12.94 -15.26 4.39
N ALA A 94 14.07 -15.33 5.10
CA ALA A 94 14.18 -14.82 6.46
C ALA A 94 13.94 -13.30 6.51
N TRP A 95 14.60 -12.53 5.65
CA TRP A 95 14.40 -11.08 5.55
C TRP A 95 13.00 -10.72 5.04
N PHE A 96 12.47 -11.49 4.09
CA PHE A 96 11.11 -11.30 3.60
C PHE A 96 10.05 -11.56 4.68
N SER A 97 10.27 -12.56 5.54
CA SER A 97 9.41 -12.83 6.70
C SER A 97 9.52 -11.72 7.75
N LEU A 98 10.72 -11.22 8.04
CA LEU A 98 10.91 -10.11 8.97
C LEU A 98 10.23 -8.82 8.46
N LEU A 99 10.32 -8.54 7.16
CA LEU A 99 9.58 -7.45 6.52
C LEU A 99 8.08 -7.62 6.73
N SER A 100 7.55 -8.83 6.55
CA SER A 100 6.14 -9.13 6.77
C SER A 100 5.73 -8.92 8.23
N ILE A 101 6.55 -9.32 9.20
CA ILE A 101 6.31 -9.08 10.64
C ILE A 101 6.17 -7.58 10.91
N GLY A 102 7.06 -6.74 10.36
CA GLY A 102 6.97 -5.28 10.50
C GLY A 102 5.64 -4.73 9.97
N VAL A 103 5.21 -5.21 8.80
CA VAL A 103 3.95 -4.78 8.19
C VAL A 103 2.72 -5.21 9.02
N PHE A 104 2.65 -6.49 9.41
CA PHE A 104 1.53 -6.99 10.23
C PHE A 104 1.50 -6.29 11.60
N GLY A 105 2.65 -6.15 12.25
CA GLY A 105 2.76 -5.46 13.53
C GLY A 105 2.30 -4.01 13.46
N PHE A 106 2.60 -3.29 12.38
CA PHE A 106 2.15 -1.92 12.17
C PHE A 106 0.60 -1.83 12.13
N PHE A 107 -0.07 -2.69 11.35
CA PHE A 107 -1.52 -2.63 11.19
C PHE A 107 -2.32 -3.05 12.43
N ILE A 108 -1.74 -3.85 13.32
CA ILE A 108 -2.40 -4.25 14.58
C ILE A 108 -2.09 -3.33 15.75
N SER A 109 -1.10 -2.43 15.63
CA SER A 109 -0.68 -1.55 16.72
C SER A 109 -1.69 -0.43 16.95
N ILE A 110 -2.08 -0.22 18.20
CA ILE A 110 -2.88 0.91 18.68
C ILE A 110 -2.09 1.82 19.62
N ASP A 111 -0.83 1.55 19.83
CA ASP A 111 0.13 2.39 20.55
C ASP A 111 1.10 3.02 19.52
N LEU A 112 1.32 4.34 19.62
CA LEU A 112 2.13 5.10 18.67
C LEU A 112 3.59 4.64 18.61
N PHE A 113 4.15 4.26 19.76
CA PHE A 113 5.53 3.80 19.83
C PHE A 113 5.69 2.44 19.16
N THR A 114 4.80 1.48 19.47
CA THR A 114 4.85 0.15 18.85
C THR A 114 4.57 0.22 17.34
N MET A 115 3.67 1.10 16.91
CA MET A 115 3.44 1.38 15.49
C MET A 115 4.71 1.89 14.80
N PHE A 116 5.39 2.87 15.41
CA PHE A 116 6.66 3.40 14.92
C PHE A 116 7.76 2.34 14.90
N MET A 117 7.88 1.53 15.96
CA MET A 117 8.85 0.43 16.03
C MET A 117 8.66 -0.57 14.89
N PHE A 118 7.42 -0.99 14.59
CA PHE A 118 7.17 -1.91 13.49
C PHE A 118 7.41 -1.29 12.11
N TYR A 119 7.21 0.02 11.96
CA TYR A 119 7.64 0.74 10.77
C TYR A 119 9.15 0.62 10.55
N GLU A 120 9.96 0.88 11.58
CA GLU A 120 11.42 0.74 11.51
C GLU A 120 11.87 -0.70 11.28
N VAL A 121 11.20 -1.69 11.91
CA VAL A 121 11.45 -3.12 11.67
C VAL A 121 11.23 -3.50 10.21
N ALA A 122 10.26 -2.89 9.51
CA ALA A 122 10.02 -3.14 8.09
C ALA A 122 11.10 -2.51 7.20
N LEU A 123 11.73 -1.41 7.62
CA LEU A 123 12.68 -0.66 6.81
C LEU A 123 14.02 -1.40 6.63
N ILE A 124 14.53 -2.02 7.69
CA ILE A 124 15.84 -2.72 7.65
C ILE A 124 15.85 -3.85 6.62
N PRO A 125 14.88 -4.78 6.60
CA PRO A 125 14.82 -5.83 5.59
C PRO A 125 14.76 -5.28 4.16
N MET A 126 14.08 -4.17 3.93
CA MET A 126 13.97 -3.56 2.60
C MET A 126 15.34 -3.17 2.04
N TYR A 127 16.17 -2.53 2.86
CA TYR A 127 17.53 -2.18 2.46
C TYR A 127 18.33 -3.41 2.00
N LEU A 128 18.30 -4.49 2.81
CA LEU A 128 19.04 -5.71 2.53
C LEU A 128 18.49 -6.47 1.34
N LEU A 129 17.15 -6.61 1.24
CA LEU A 129 16.49 -7.31 0.15
C LEU A 129 16.77 -6.65 -1.21
N ILE A 130 16.78 -5.33 -1.28
CA ILE A 130 17.11 -4.60 -2.51
C ILE A 130 18.62 -4.62 -2.77
N GLY A 131 19.44 -4.36 -1.76
CA GLY A 131 20.90 -4.27 -1.91
C GLY A 131 21.55 -5.58 -2.31
N VAL A 132 21.08 -6.71 -1.78
CA VAL A 132 21.68 -8.04 -2.05
C VAL A 132 21.07 -8.67 -3.29
N TRP A 133 19.73 -8.83 -3.36
CA TRP A 133 19.03 -9.57 -4.42
C TRP A 133 18.44 -8.67 -5.52
N GLY A 134 18.57 -7.38 -5.41
CA GLY A 134 18.10 -6.43 -6.43
C GLY A 134 18.87 -6.50 -7.75
N THR A 135 18.35 -5.77 -8.74
CA THR A 135 18.92 -5.68 -10.10
C THR A 135 19.21 -4.22 -10.49
N GLY A 136 20.08 -4.04 -11.48
CA GLY A 136 20.46 -2.71 -11.96
C GLY A 136 21.25 -1.92 -10.91
N ARG A 137 20.88 -0.65 -10.67
CA ARG A 137 21.54 0.23 -9.68
C ARG A 137 21.05 -0.04 -8.24
N LYS A 138 21.07 -1.31 -7.85
CA LYS A 138 20.46 -1.80 -6.60
C LYS A 138 21.00 -1.12 -5.34
N GLU A 139 22.31 -0.88 -5.26
CA GLU A 139 22.95 -0.23 -4.11
C GLU A 139 22.49 1.23 -3.95
N TYR A 140 22.48 1.97 -5.05
CA TYR A 140 21.96 3.34 -5.07
C TYR A 140 20.48 3.38 -4.67
N SER A 141 19.68 2.47 -5.23
CA SER A 141 18.24 2.41 -4.98
C SER A 141 17.92 2.04 -3.53
N ALA A 142 18.65 1.07 -2.97
CA ALA A 142 18.52 0.68 -1.56
C ALA A 142 18.89 1.84 -0.63
N MET A 143 20.03 2.51 -0.89
CA MET A 143 20.48 3.65 -0.10
C MET A 143 19.49 4.82 -0.17
N LYS A 144 19.05 5.19 -1.38
CA LYS A 144 18.10 6.29 -1.60
C LYS A 144 16.77 6.04 -0.89
N LEU A 145 16.23 4.81 -1.03
CA LEU A 145 15.00 4.41 -0.34
C LEU A 145 15.16 4.54 1.18
N THR A 146 16.21 3.95 1.72
CA THR A 146 16.43 3.95 3.17
C THR A 146 16.60 5.37 3.73
N LEU A 147 17.44 6.20 3.10
CA LEU A 147 17.67 7.57 3.57
C LEU A 147 16.39 8.43 3.49
N MET A 148 15.60 8.27 2.42
CA MET A 148 14.34 9.02 2.29
C MET A 148 13.31 8.57 3.34
N LEU A 149 13.17 7.27 3.57
CA LEU A 149 12.23 6.74 4.57
C LEU A 149 12.69 7.05 6.00
N MET A 150 13.99 6.98 6.30
CA MET A 150 14.54 7.42 7.58
C MET A 150 14.34 8.91 7.82
N GLY A 151 14.47 9.76 6.78
CA GLY A 151 14.14 11.18 6.88
C GLY A 151 12.66 11.39 7.22
N GLY A 152 11.77 10.61 6.59
CA GLY A 152 10.33 10.61 6.92
C GLY A 152 10.05 10.12 8.34
N SER A 153 10.69 9.04 8.77
CA SER A 153 10.52 8.50 10.12
C SER A 153 11.06 9.44 11.21
N ALA A 154 12.12 10.19 10.93
CA ALA A 154 12.60 11.21 11.86
C ALA A 154 11.56 12.32 12.08
N LEU A 155 10.90 12.80 11.02
CA LEU A 155 9.78 13.74 11.14
C LEU A 155 8.61 13.14 11.91
N LEU A 156 8.29 11.89 11.62
CA LEU A 156 7.23 11.14 12.31
C LEU A 156 7.53 10.98 13.79
N LEU A 157 8.77 10.65 14.17
CA LEU A 157 9.16 10.50 15.57
C LEU A 157 8.99 11.81 16.35
N VAL A 158 9.39 12.95 15.76
CA VAL A 158 9.18 14.27 16.38
C VAL A 158 7.68 14.55 16.55
N GLY A 159 6.86 14.22 15.53
CA GLY A 159 5.42 14.36 15.61
C GLY A 159 4.80 13.47 16.71
N ILE A 160 5.20 12.21 16.79
CA ILE A 160 4.73 11.26 17.81
C ILE A 160 5.10 11.75 19.22
N LEU A 161 6.32 12.21 19.42
CA LEU A 161 6.74 12.76 20.73
C LEU A 161 5.95 14.01 21.07
N GLY A 162 5.69 14.89 20.08
CA GLY A 162 4.84 16.04 20.29
C GLY A 162 3.41 15.68 20.70
N ILE A 163 2.81 14.70 20.04
CA ILE A 163 1.49 14.17 20.41
C ILE A 163 1.53 13.58 21.82
N TYR A 164 2.54 12.79 22.14
CA TYR A 164 2.71 12.18 23.48
C TYR A 164 2.74 13.23 24.60
N PHE A 165 3.52 14.29 24.47
CA PHE A 165 3.61 15.33 25.50
C PHE A 165 2.32 16.16 25.64
N HIS A 166 1.39 16.06 24.71
CA HIS A 166 0.08 16.71 24.76
C HIS A 166 -1.08 15.69 24.88
N SER A 167 -0.78 14.42 25.21
CA SER A 167 -1.75 13.33 25.26
C SER A 167 -2.69 13.34 26.46
N ALA A 168 -2.38 14.16 27.46
CA ALA A 168 -3.18 14.27 28.69
C ALA A 168 -3.29 15.74 29.14
N PRO A 169 -4.33 16.11 29.90
CA PRO A 169 -4.42 17.41 30.55
C PRO A 169 -3.29 17.61 31.58
N GLU A 170 -3.07 18.84 32.02
CA GLU A 170 -2.02 19.18 32.99
C GLU A 170 -2.14 18.31 34.27
N GLY A 171 -1.05 17.62 34.60
CA GLY A 171 -1.00 16.69 35.75
C GLY A 171 -1.57 15.30 35.49
N GLY A 172 -2.09 15.03 34.29
CA GLY A 172 -2.54 13.70 33.86
C GLY A 172 -1.39 12.77 33.45
N GLN A 173 -1.65 11.48 33.41
CA GLN A 173 -0.69 10.49 32.93
C GLN A 173 -0.62 10.54 31.41
N LEU A 174 0.58 10.77 30.86
CA LEU A 174 0.83 10.75 29.41
C LEU A 174 0.66 9.34 28.85
N SER A 175 0.13 9.21 27.64
CA SER A 175 -0.10 7.92 26.98
C SER A 175 0.34 7.95 25.52
N MET A 176 0.77 6.81 25.01
CA MET A 176 1.01 6.56 23.58
C MET A 176 -0.17 5.83 22.91
N ASN A 177 -1.18 5.43 23.67
CA ASN A 177 -2.35 4.73 23.14
C ASN A 177 -3.26 5.70 22.38
N ILE A 178 -3.47 5.41 21.10
CA ILE A 178 -4.27 6.24 20.18
C ILE A 178 -5.69 6.47 20.70
N LEU A 179 -6.32 5.44 21.28
CA LEU A 179 -7.70 5.54 21.80
C LEU A 179 -7.78 6.38 23.08
N GLU A 180 -6.74 6.41 23.90
CA GLU A 180 -6.67 7.27 25.07
C GLU A 180 -6.43 8.72 24.67
N ILE A 181 -5.48 8.95 23.77
CA ILE A 181 -5.16 10.29 23.25
C ILE A 181 -6.39 10.94 22.61
N SER A 182 -7.17 10.17 21.84
CA SER A 182 -8.37 10.68 21.13
C SER A 182 -9.48 11.19 22.05
N LYS A 183 -9.45 10.83 23.35
CA LYS A 183 -10.40 11.32 24.36
C LYS A 183 -10.11 12.77 24.79
N HIS A 184 -8.91 13.26 24.52
CA HIS A 184 -8.46 14.60 24.86
C HIS A 184 -8.21 15.41 23.60
N THR A 185 -8.52 16.70 23.65
CA THR A 185 -8.20 17.61 22.54
C THR A 185 -6.78 18.13 22.71
N ILE A 186 -5.91 17.85 21.76
CA ILE A 186 -4.58 18.42 21.68
C ILE A 186 -4.71 19.92 21.40
N PRO A 187 -3.98 20.81 22.12
CA PRO A 187 -4.05 22.25 21.87
C PRO A 187 -3.77 22.60 20.41
N MET A 188 -4.53 23.54 19.83
CA MET A 188 -4.42 23.91 18.42
C MET A 188 -3.01 24.33 18.01
N SER A 189 -2.29 25.05 18.88
CA SER A 189 -0.90 25.42 18.64
C SER A 189 0.04 24.22 18.45
N ALA A 190 -0.20 23.15 19.18
CA ALA A 190 0.54 21.88 19.04
C ALA A 190 0.10 21.13 17.79
N GLN A 191 -1.22 21.10 17.48
CA GLN A 191 -1.71 20.48 16.25
C GLN A 191 -1.11 21.13 14.99
N TYR A 192 -1.00 22.46 14.92
CA TYR A 192 -0.37 23.16 13.79
C TYR A 192 1.10 22.78 13.57
N LEU A 193 1.83 22.44 14.63
CA LEU A 193 3.21 22.01 14.52
C LEU A 193 3.34 20.52 14.19
N PHE A 194 2.59 19.66 14.87
CA PHE A 194 2.80 18.21 14.81
C PHE A 194 1.99 17.52 13.72
N PHE A 195 0.86 18.08 13.28
CA PHE A 195 0.11 17.55 12.15
C PHE A 195 0.93 17.53 10.85
N PRO A 196 1.58 18.64 10.41
CA PRO A 196 2.42 18.59 9.23
C PRO A 196 3.59 17.61 9.35
N LEU A 197 4.21 17.49 10.51
CA LEU A 197 5.32 16.56 10.73
C LEU A 197 4.89 15.09 10.61
N THR A 198 3.77 14.74 11.22
CA THR A 198 3.21 13.38 11.13
C THR A 198 2.67 13.08 9.74
N PHE A 199 1.93 14.01 9.14
CA PHE A 199 1.37 13.82 7.80
C PHE A 199 2.45 13.70 6.73
N VAL A 200 3.48 14.54 6.76
CA VAL A 200 4.64 14.45 5.84
C VAL A 200 5.43 13.17 6.13
N GLY A 201 5.67 12.83 7.39
CA GLY A 201 6.38 11.61 7.76
C GLY A 201 5.75 10.35 7.16
N PHE A 202 4.43 10.18 7.31
CA PHE A 202 3.68 9.10 6.66
C PHE A 202 3.54 9.33 5.15
N GLY A 203 3.42 10.56 4.69
CA GLY A 203 3.36 10.92 3.28
C GLY A 203 4.63 10.57 2.49
N VAL A 204 5.81 10.66 3.11
CA VAL A 204 7.07 10.17 2.53
C VAL A 204 6.94 8.67 2.24
N LEU A 205 6.44 7.88 3.19
CA LEU A 205 6.21 6.44 3.02
C LEU A 205 5.13 6.16 1.96
N GLY A 206 4.09 6.99 1.88
CA GLY A 206 3.06 6.96 0.85
C GLY A 206 3.51 7.51 -0.52
N ALA A 207 4.78 7.85 -0.68
CA ALA A 207 5.36 8.46 -1.88
C ALA A 207 4.64 9.73 -2.36
N MET A 208 4.30 10.62 -1.42
CA MET A 208 3.71 11.92 -1.70
C MET A 208 4.72 12.84 -2.40
N PHE A 209 4.28 13.61 -3.40
CA PHE A 209 5.08 14.68 -3.99
C PHE A 209 5.41 15.76 -2.92
N PRO A 210 6.65 16.25 -2.86
CA PRO A 210 7.82 15.96 -3.71
C PRO A 210 8.70 14.78 -3.23
N PHE A 211 8.32 14.08 -2.16
CA PHE A 211 9.12 13.06 -1.49
C PHE A 211 8.99 11.64 -2.10
N HIS A 212 8.48 11.51 -3.32
CA HIS A 212 8.17 10.24 -3.99
C HIS A 212 9.36 9.57 -4.71
N THR A 213 10.48 10.29 -4.90
CA THR A 213 11.53 9.90 -5.85
C THR A 213 12.26 8.60 -5.51
N TRP A 214 12.18 8.14 -4.28
CA TRP A 214 12.74 6.87 -3.83
C TRP A 214 11.94 5.66 -4.34
N SER A 215 10.62 5.83 -4.51
CA SER A 215 9.70 4.74 -4.82
C SER A 215 9.95 4.13 -6.21
N PRO A 216 10.05 4.89 -7.32
CA PRO A 216 10.34 4.30 -8.63
C PRO A 216 11.70 3.57 -8.69
N ASP A 217 12.74 4.13 -8.11
CA ASP A 217 14.07 3.51 -8.08
C ASP A 217 14.06 2.24 -7.22
N GLY A 218 13.42 2.29 -6.05
CA GLY A 218 13.27 1.17 -5.15
C GLY A 218 12.54 -0.01 -5.80
N HIS A 219 11.38 0.24 -6.40
CA HIS A 219 10.59 -0.80 -7.08
C HIS A 219 11.28 -1.40 -8.30
N ALA A 220 11.92 -0.56 -9.12
CA ALA A 220 12.60 -1.03 -10.31
C ALA A 220 13.79 -1.93 -9.99
N SER A 221 14.50 -1.67 -8.89
CA SER A 221 15.67 -2.44 -8.46
C SER A 221 15.32 -3.66 -7.62
N ALA A 222 14.22 -3.65 -6.87
CA ALA A 222 13.84 -4.72 -5.95
C ALA A 222 13.54 -6.06 -6.67
N PRO A 223 13.79 -7.21 -6.01
CA PRO A 223 13.30 -8.51 -6.46
C PRO A 223 11.78 -8.53 -6.58
N THR A 224 11.23 -9.43 -7.42
CA THR A 224 9.79 -9.44 -7.75
C THR A 224 8.88 -9.48 -6.53
N ALA A 225 9.06 -10.44 -5.61
CA ALA A 225 8.22 -10.54 -4.40
C ALA A 225 8.37 -9.31 -3.49
N VAL A 226 9.58 -8.75 -3.41
CA VAL A 226 9.84 -7.52 -2.64
C VAL A 226 9.12 -6.34 -3.28
N SER A 227 9.14 -6.19 -4.62
CA SER A 227 8.37 -5.16 -5.31
C SER A 227 6.85 -5.33 -5.10
N MET A 228 6.35 -6.58 -5.09
CA MET A 228 4.95 -6.90 -4.80
C MET A 228 4.55 -6.42 -3.40
N LEU A 229 5.31 -6.78 -2.37
CA LEU A 229 5.02 -6.42 -0.98
C LEU A 229 5.25 -4.92 -0.72
N HIS A 230 6.30 -4.35 -1.30
CA HIS A 230 6.62 -2.94 -1.15
C HIS A 230 5.53 -2.04 -1.75
N ALA A 231 5.21 -2.19 -3.02
CA ALA A 231 4.17 -1.40 -3.66
C ALA A 231 2.77 -1.80 -3.19
N GLY A 232 2.55 -3.09 -2.97
CA GLY A 232 1.25 -3.62 -2.59
C GLY A 232 0.83 -3.27 -1.16
N VAL A 233 1.76 -3.25 -0.21
CA VAL A 233 1.45 -3.08 1.22
C VAL A 233 2.25 -1.97 1.88
N LEU A 234 3.57 -1.93 1.74
CA LEU A 234 4.41 -1.01 2.53
C LEU A 234 4.02 0.46 2.33
N MET A 235 3.76 0.88 1.09
CA MET A 235 3.29 2.24 0.80
C MET A 235 1.93 2.55 1.46
N LYS A 236 1.10 1.54 1.76
CA LYS A 236 -0.20 1.70 2.43
C LYS A 236 -0.06 1.97 3.93
N LEU A 237 1.06 1.60 4.55
CA LEU A 237 1.37 2.03 5.92
C LEU A 237 1.33 3.56 6.02
N GLY A 238 1.79 4.28 4.97
CA GLY A 238 1.70 5.74 4.89
C GLY A 238 0.25 6.26 4.93
N GLY A 239 -0.62 5.72 4.07
CA GLY A 239 -2.05 6.08 4.07
C GLY A 239 -2.75 5.72 5.39
N TYR A 240 -2.50 4.50 5.90
CA TYR A 240 -3.05 4.06 7.18
C TYR A 240 -2.60 4.95 8.34
N GLY A 241 -1.31 5.32 8.41
CA GLY A 241 -0.79 6.22 9.43
C GLY A 241 -1.37 7.64 9.35
N CYS A 242 -1.62 8.15 8.14
CA CYS A 242 -2.32 9.43 7.95
C CYS A 242 -3.73 9.39 8.56
N PHE A 243 -4.49 8.30 8.38
CA PHE A 243 -5.79 8.13 9.04
C PHE A 243 -5.66 8.06 10.55
N ARG A 244 -4.85 7.12 11.04
CA ARG A 244 -4.80 6.72 12.45
C ARG A 244 -4.15 7.75 13.35
N VAL A 245 -3.17 8.47 12.85
CA VAL A 245 -2.36 9.36 13.66
C VAL A 245 -2.63 10.81 13.29
N ALA A 246 -2.35 11.19 12.05
CA ALA A 246 -2.42 12.59 11.68
C ALA A 246 -3.84 13.16 11.77
N ILE A 247 -4.82 12.53 11.11
CA ILE A 247 -6.18 13.07 11.03
C ILE A 247 -6.98 12.76 12.30
N PHE A 248 -6.91 11.53 12.80
CA PHE A 248 -7.72 11.12 13.95
C PHE A 248 -7.36 11.85 15.25
N LEU A 249 -6.05 12.10 15.47
CA LEU A 249 -5.58 12.76 16.70
C LEU A 249 -5.49 14.28 16.60
N MET A 250 -5.45 14.84 15.38
CA MET A 250 -5.29 16.28 15.14
C MET A 250 -6.33 16.80 14.12
N PRO A 251 -7.63 16.64 14.40
CA PRO A 251 -8.69 16.92 13.43
C PRO A 251 -8.83 18.40 13.08
N GLU A 252 -8.58 19.32 14.03
CA GLU A 252 -8.68 20.76 13.79
C GLU A 252 -7.61 21.23 12.79
N ALA A 253 -6.35 20.84 13.00
CA ALA A 253 -5.27 21.16 12.06
C ALA A 253 -5.47 20.43 10.72
N ALA A 254 -6.04 19.23 10.72
CA ALA A 254 -6.40 18.53 9.48
C ALA A 254 -7.40 19.34 8.66
N ASN A 255 -8.46 19.88 9.28
CA ASN A 255 -9.45 20.72 8.60
C ASN A 255 -8.83 22.00 8.02
N GLU A 256 -7.96 22.67 8.77
CA GLU A 256 -7.40 23.95 8.34
C GLU A 256 -6.25 23.84 7.35
N LEU A 257 -5.42 22.80 7.46
CA LEU A 257 -4.21 22.63 6.64
C LEU A 257 -4.42 21.64 5.46
N ALA A 258 -5.59 20.97 5.36
CA ALA A 258 -5.86 20.00 4.31
C ALA A 258 -5.58 20.54 2.90
N TRP A 259 -5.90 21.81 2.61
CA TRP A 259 -5.73 22.40 1.28
C TRP A 259 -4.28 22.40 0.79
N ILE A 260 -3.30 22.54 1.70
CA ILE A 260 -1.86 22.47 1.36
C ILE A 260 -1.51 21.09 0.86
N PHE A 261 -1.85 20.08 1.67
CA PHE A 261 -1.53 18.69 1.37
C PHE A 261 -2.37 18.12 0.22
N LEU A 262 -3.62 18.58 0.08
CA LEU A 262 -4.49 18.25 -1.04
C LEU A 262 -3.86 18.74 -2.37
N THR A 263 -3.26 19.92 -2.36
CA THR A 263 -2.51 20.42 -3.51
C THR A 263 -1.33 19.51 -3.87
N LEU A 264 -0.51 19.13 -2.88
CA LEU A 264 0.65 18.28 -3.09
C LEU A 264 0.24 16.87 -3.57
N THR A 265 -0.80 16.30 -2.99
CA THR A 265 -1.30 14.98 -3.38
C THR A 265 -1.99 15.00 -4.75
N GLY A 266 -2.72 16.08 -5.09
CA GLY A 266 -3.25 16.29 -6.43
C GLY A 266 -2.14 16.37 -7.49
N ILE A 267 -1.03 17.05 -7.18
CA ILE A 267 0.17 17.03 -8.03
C ILE A 267 0.73 15.60 -8.15
N SER A 268 0.81 14.83 -7.04
CA SER A 268 1.27 13.43 -7.07
C SER A 268 0.47 12.60 -8.07
N VAL A 269 -0.86 12.73 -8.06
CA VAL A 269 -1.77 11.98 -8.95
C VAL A 269 -1.41 12.22 -10.40
N VAL A 270 -1.37 13.47 -10.82
CA VAL A 270 -1.15 13.84 -12.23
C VAL A 270 0.30 13.63 -12.63
N TYR A 271 1.25 14.07 -11.82
CA TYR A 271 2.68 13.91 -12.07
C TYR A 271 3.08 12.44 -12.21
N GLY A 272 2.60 11.57 -11.32
CA GLY A 272 2.87 10.13 -11.37
C GLY A 272 2.37 9.51 -12.67
N ALA A 273 1.14 9.83 -13.08
CA ALA A 273 0.54 9.33 -14.32
C ALA A 273 1.31 9.80 -15.58
N PHE A 274 1.65 11.09 -15.68
CA PHE A 274 2.44 11.61 -16.79
C PHE A 274 3.87 11.05 -16.82
N SER A 275 4.46 10.83 -15.66
CA SER A 275 5.79 10.22 -15.54
C SER A 275 5.77 8.78 -16.06
N ALA A 276 4.71 8.02 -15.79
CA ALA A 276 4.53 6.65 -16.28
C ALA A 276 4.51 6.59 -17.83
N ILE A 277 3.86 7.56 -18.51
CA ILE A 277 3.86 7.64 -19.98
C ILE A 277 5.27 7.74 -20.56
N LYS A 278 6.16 8.45 -19.89
CA LYS A 278 7.53 8.72 -20.39
C LYS A 278 8.48 7.53 -20.18
N GLN A 279 8.12 6.56 -19.36
CA GLN A 279 8.98 5.42 -19.11
C GLN A 279 8.93 4.41 -20.26
N THR A 280 10.04 3.67 -20.40
CA THR A 280 10.19 2.56 -21.34
C THR A 280 10.45 1.23 -20.64
N ASP A 281 10.87 1.25 -19.38
CA ASP A 281 11.04 0.07 -18.53
C ASP A 281 9.72 -0.28 -17.84
N LEU A 282 9.27 -1.52 -17.97
CA LEU A 282 8.02 -2.03 -17.40
C LEU A 282 7.90 -1.80 -15.90
N LYS A 283 9.00 -2.00 -15.14
CA LYS A 283 9.00 -1.78 -13.69
C LYS A 283 8.84 -0.30 -13.35
N TYR A 284 9.50 0.60 -14.08
CA TYR A 284 9.38 2.04 -13.88
C TYR A 284 7.98 2.55 -14.26
N ILE A 285 7.36 2.03 -15.33
CA ILE A 285 5.98 2.36 -15.69
C ILE A 285 5.04 2.05 -14.51
N ASN A 286 5.12 0.83 -13.99
CA ASN A 286 4.27 0.41 -12.86
C ASN A 286 4.60 1.17 -11.57
N ALA A 287 5.86 1.49 -11.32
CA ALA A 287 6.29 2.23 -10.14
C ALA A 287 5.77 3.68 -10.13
N TYR A 288 5.81 4.39 -11.26
CA TYR A 288 5.21 5.73 -11.38
C TYR A 288 3.68 5.68 -11.36
N SER A 289 3.07 4.62 -11.90
CA SER A 289 1.65 4.33 -11.70
C SER A 289 1.31 4.24 -10.21
N SER A 290 2.15 3.57 -9.42
CA SER A 290 1.97 3.46 -7.97
C SER A 290 2.07 4.82 -7.25
N VAL A 291 2.95 5.73 -7.69
CA VAL A 291 3.01 7.11 -7.18
C VAL A 291 1.67 7.83 -7.42
N SER A 292 1.09 7.68 -8.62
CA SER A 292 -0.20 8.28 -8.94
C SER A 292 -1.34 7.73 -8.07
N HIS A 293 -1.48 6.41 -7.98
CA HIS A 293 -2.55 5.79 -7.19
C HIS A 293 -2.39 6.00 -5.68
N CYS A 294 -1.17 6.00 -5.14
CA CYS A 294 -0.94 6.35 -3.73
C CYS A 294 -1.18 7.85 -3.47
N GLY A 295 -0.87 8.71 -4.44
CA GLY A 295 -1.28 10.11 -4.43
C GLY A 295 -2.80 10.26 -4.33
N LEU A 296 -3.56 9.44 -5.08
CA LEU A 296 -5.02 9.42 -5.05
C LEU A 296 -5.56 8.94 -3.68
N VAL A 297 -4.89 7.98 -3.03
CA VAL A 297 -5.24 7.56 -1.66
C VAL A 297 -5.12 8.73 -0.69
N LEU A 298 -3.96 9.41 -0.66
CA LEU A 298 -3.74 10.55 0.23
C LEU A 298 -4.65 11.73 -0.10
N PHE A 299 -4.92 11.97 -1.39
CA PHE A 299 -5.88 12.95 -1.85
C PHE A 299 -7.29 12.68 -1.30
N ALA A 300 -7.75 11.43 -1.39
CA ALA A 300 -9.06 11.02 -0.91
C ALA A 300 -9.19 11.11 0.62
N ILE A 301 -8.12 10.81 1.35
CA ILE A 301 -8.05 10.98 2.81
C ILE A 301 -8.26 12.46 3.19
N LEU A 302 -7.64 13.38 2.45
CA LEU A 302 -7.69 14.82 2.70
C LEU A 302 -8.98 15.49 2.25
N MET A 303 -9.91 14.76 1.62
CA MET A 303 -11.27 15.23 1.39
C MET A 303 -12.09 15.29 2.70
N LEU A 304 -11.63 14.66 3.77
CA LEU A 304 -12.17 14.73 5.14
C LEU A 304 -13.67 14.43 5.22
N ASN A 305 -14.21 13.65 4.29
CA ASN A 305 -15.57 13.13 4.34
C ASN A 305 -15.59 11.60 4.28
N GLN A 306 -16.64 11.00 4.81
CA GLN A 306 -16.75 9.54 4.95
C GLN A 306 -16.64 8.81 3.62
N THR A 307 -17.31 9.30 2.57
CA THR A 307 -17.36 8.63 1.26
C THR A 307 -15.97 8.58 0.62
N ALA A 308 -15.26 9.72 0.56
CA ALA A 308 -13.91 9.76 -0.03
C ALA A 308 -12.90 8.95 0.78
N MET A 309 -12.98 9.00 2.12
CA MET A 309 -12.11 8.23 3.01
C MET A 309 -12.35 6.72 2.87
N THR A 310 -13.61 6.28 2.70
CA THR A 310 -13.93 4.89 2.36
C THR A 310 -13.30 4.50 1.02
N GLY A 311 -13.43 5.38 0.02
CA GLY A 311 -12.76 5.23 -1.28
C GLY A 311 -11.24 5.13 -1.15
N ALA A 312 -10.62 5.89 -0.25
CA ALA A 312 -9.17 5.82 0.00
C ALA A 312 -8.74 4.42 0.49
N VAL A 313 -9.46 3.84 1.44
CA VAL A 313 -9.16 2.50 1.96
C VAL A 313 -9.40 1.42 0.88
N LEU A 314 -10.52 1.54 0.13
CA LEU A 314 -10.77 0.66 -1.02
C LEU A 314 -9.67 0.79 -2.09
N GLN A 315 -9.14 2.00 -2.31
CA GLN A 315 -8.03 2.24 -3.23
C GLN A 315 -6.71 1.66 -2.71
N MET A 316 -6.46 1.67 -1.39
CA MET A 316 -5.33 0.96 -0.81
C MET A 316 -5.40 -0.55 -1.10
N LEU A 317 -6.56 -1.16 -0.94
CA LEU A 317 -6.79 -2.59 -1.23
C LEU A 317 -6.64 -2.89 -2.72
N SER A 318 -7.37 -2.17 -3.55
CA SER A 318 -7.40 -2.37 -5.00
C SER A 318 -6.03 -2.18 -5.63
N HIS A 319 -5.39 -1.03 -5.37
CA HIS A 319 -4.06 -0.75 -5.87
C HIS A 319 -3.03 -1.76 -5.34
N GLY A 320 -3.17 -2.20 -4.07
CA GLY A 320 -2.29 -3.21 -3.48
C GLY A 320 -2.29 -4.52 -4.28
N LEU A 321 -3.46 -5.07 -4.53
CA LEU A 321 -3.63 -6.31 -5.31
C LEU A 321 -3.19 -6.15 -6.76
N MET A 322 -3.63 -5.06 -7.41
CA MET A 322 -3.34 -4.78 -8.82
C MET A 322 -1.84 -4.61 -9.06
N THR A 323 -1.15 -3.82 -8.23
CA THR A 323 0.28 -3.57 -8.41
C THR A 323 1.12 -4.80 -8.09
N ALA A 324 0.69 -5.63 -7.11
CA ALA A 324 1.32 -6.92 -6.85
C ALA A 324 1.19 -7.85 -8.06
N LEU A 325 0.02 -7.90 -8.69
CA LEU A 325 -0.20 -8.66 -9.92
C LEU A 325 0.71 -8.17 -11.06
N PHE A 326 0.81 -6.86 -11.27
CA PHE A 326 1.70 -6.31 -12.28
C PHE A 326 3.17 -6.65 -12.03
N PHE A 327 3.66 -6.48 -10.81
CA PHE A 327 5.07 -6.81 -10.51
C PHE A 327 5.34 -8.31 -10.64
N ALA A 328 4.40 -9.18 -10.25
CA ALA A 328 4.51 -10.62 -10.48
C ALA A 328 4.66 -10.93 -11.98
N LEU A 329 3.76 -10.40 -12.81
CA LEU A 329 3.77 -10.61 -14.27
C LEU A 329 5.01 -10.03 -14.94
N ILE A 330 5.42 -8.81 -14.57
CA ILE A 330 6.66 -8.19 -15.07
C ILE A 330 7.88 -9.03 -14.68
N GLY A 331 7.92 -9.57 -13.45
CA GLY A 331 8.98 -10.46 -13.01
C GLY A 331 9.04 -11.76 -13.83
N MET A 332 7.89 -12.35 -14.14
CA MET A 332 7.78 -13.56 -14.97
C MET A 332 8.20 -13.30 -16.42
N ILE A 333 7.81 -12.16 -17.00
CA ILE A 333 8.24 -11.74 -18.34
C ILE A 333 9.76 -11.53 -18.34
N TYR A 334 10.28 -10.76 -17.38
CA TYR A 334 11.73 -10.49 -17.27
C TYR A 334 12.57 -11.76 -17.10
N GLY A 335 12.08 -12.71 -16.28
CA GLY A 335 12.76 -13.98 -16.08
C GLY A 335 12.91 -14.84 -17.36
N ARG A 336 12.12 -14.55 -18.40
CA ARG A 336 12.14 -15.22 -19.70
C ARG A 336 12.82 -14.41 -20.78
N THR A 337 12.49 -13.11 -20.87
CA THR A 337 13.00 -12.23 -21.95
C THR A 337 14.33 -11.58 -21.61
N HIS A 338 14.72 -11.56 -20.32
CA HIS A 338 15.90 -10.87 -19.81
C HIS A 338 15.95 -9.36 -20.14
N THR A 339 14.85 -8.79 -20.63
CA THR A 339 14.69 -7.35 -20.86
C THR A 339 13.40 -6.85 -20.20
N ARG A 340 13.36 -5.55 -19.88
CA ARG A 340 12.18 -4.85 -19.37
C ARG A 340 11.81 -3.68 -20.26
N ASP A 341 12.60 -3.43 -21.32
CA ASP A 341 12.35 -2.34 -22.26
C ASP A 341 11.24 -2.70 -23.22
N VAL A 342 10.13 -1.96 -23.16
CA VAL A 342 8.97 -2.16 -24.04
C VAL A 342 9.28 -1.98 -25.53
N ARG A 343 10.41 -1.36 -25.88
CA ARG A 343 10.85 -1.15 -27.26
C ARG A 343 11.48 -2.39 -27.88
N GLU A 344 11.96 -3.31 -27.04
CA GLU A 344 12.59 -4.57 -27.45
C GLU A 344 11.59 -5.74 -27.47
N MET A 345 10.35 -5.49 -27.00
CA MET A 345 9.29 -6.47 -26.92
C MET A 345 8.23 -6.26 -28.00
N GLY A 346 7.61 -7.34 -28.44
CA GLY A 346 6.48 -7.33 -29.36
C GLY A 346 5.93 -8.73 -29.58
N GLY A 347 4.61 -8.84 -29.80
CA GLY A 347 3.95 -10.09 -30.17
C GLY A 347 3.96 -11.20 -29.13
N LEU A 348 4.23 -10.89 -27.84
CA LEU A 348 4.35 -11.90 -26.78
C LEU A 348 3.04 -12.67 -26.53
N MET A 349 1.89 -12.14 -26.94
CA MET A 349 0.60 -12.86 -26.90
C MET A 349 0.65 -14.20 -27.64
N LYS A 350 1.44 -14.30 -28.70
CA LYS A 350 1.60 -15.52 -29.52
C LYS A 350 2.40 -16.62 -28.81
N VAL A 351 3.29 -16.20 -27.90
CA VAL A 351 4.27 -17.07 -27.23
C VAL A 351 3.86 -17.39 -25.81
N MET A 352 3.34 -16.41 -25.08
CA MET A 352 2.95 -16.51 -23.68
C MET A 352 1.50 -16.05 -23.50
N PRO A 353 0.49 -16.77 -24.02
CA PRO A 353 -0.91 -16.34 -24.00
C PRO A 353 -1.48 -16.18 -22.58
N PHE A 354 -1.15 -17.06 -21.65
CA PHE A 354 -1.64 -16.95 -20.27
C PHE A 354 -1.13 -15.68 -19.59
N LEU A 355 0.19 -15.46 -19.61
CA LEU A 355 0.78 -14.23 -19.02
C LEU A 355 0.23 -12.97 -19.66
N SER A 356 0.02 -12.99 -20.97
CA SER A 356 -0.51 -11.85 -21.73
C SER A 356 -1.95 -11.51 -21.34
N VAL A 357 -2.82 -12.51 -21.24
CA VAL A 357 -4.22 -12.31 -20.82
C VAL A 357 -4.26 -11.79 -19.37
N CYS A 358 -3.47 -12.38 -18.47
CA CYS A 358 -3.40 -11.91 -17.09
C CYS A 358 -2.87 -10.47 -16.98
N PHE A 359 -1.93 -10.09 -17.82
CA PHE A 359 -1.40 -8.73 -17.89
C PHE A 359 -2.45 -7.73 -18.40
N VAL A 360 -3.26 -8.13 -19.38
CA VAL A 360 -4.41 -7.32 -19.83
C VAL A 360 -5.41 -7.13 -18.70
N ILE A 361 -5.73 -8.19 -17.94
CA ILE A 361 -6.65 -8.11 -16.77
C ILE A 361 -6.08 -7.13 -15.71
N ALA A 362 -4.77 -7.21 -15.40
CA ALA A 362 -4.12 -6.25 -14.51
C ALA A 362 -4.25 -4.81 -15.03
N GLY A 363 -4.06 -4.61 -16.35
CA GLY A 363 -4.26 -3.33 -17.02
C GLY A 363 -5.69 -2.81 -16.89
N LEU A 364 -6.67 -3.64 -17.14
CA LEU A 364 -8.10 -3.28 -17.01
C LEU A 364 -8.47 -2.96 -15.56
N ALA A 365 -7.87 -3.65 -14.57
CA ALA A 365 -8.05 -3.32 -13.15
C ALA A 365 -7.47 -1.94 -12.82
N SER A 366 -6.31 -1.59 -13.40
CA SER A 366 -5.68 -0.27 -13.25
C SER A 366 -6.45 0.86 -13.94
N LEU A 367 -7.23 0.53 -14.96
CA LEU A 367 -8.10 1.47 -15.67
C LEU A 367 -9.44 1.71 -14.96
N GLY A 368 -9.68 1.04 -13.86
CA GLY A 368 -10.98 1.12 -13.18
C GLY A 368 -12.12 0.54 -14.03
N LEU A 369 -11.92 -0.62 -14.70
CA LEU A 369 -13.01 -1.25 -15.45
C LEU A 369 -14.07 -1.81 -14.49
N PRO A 370 -15.39 -1.56 -14.74
CA PRO A 370 -16.48 -2.14 -13.97
C PRO A 370 -16.36 -3.68 -13.84
N GLY A 371 -16.58 -4.19 -12.62
CA GLY A 371 -16.38 -5.61 -12.29
C GLY A 371 -15.01 -5.94 -11.70
N LEU A 372 -14.07 -5.01 -11.70
CA LEU A 372 -12.76 -5.11 -11.05
C LEU A 372 -12.66 -4.10 -9.89
N SER A 373 -11.79 -4.38 -8.94
CA SER A 373 -11.68 -3.60 -7.69
C SER A 373 -11.34 -2.12 -7.90
N GLY A 374 -10.59 -1.79 -8.96
CA GLY A 374 -10.21 -0.42 -9.29
C GLY A 374 -11.40 0.51 -9.53
N PHE A 375 -12.42 0.03 -10.22
CA PHE A 375 -13.63 0.81 -10.48
C PHE A 375 -14.34 1.23 -9.21
N VAL A 376 -14.57 0.27 -8.30
CA VAL A 376 -15.28 0.55 -7.04
C VAL A 376 -14.52 1.57 -6.21
N ALA A 377 -13.21 1.40 -6.11
CA ALA A 377 -12.35 2.28 -5.33
C ALA A 377 -12.33 3.72 -5.88
N GLU A 378 -12.01 3.89 -7.17
CA GLU A 378 -11.91 5.21 -7.81
C GLU A 378 -13.25 5.93 -7.88
N MET A 379 -14.32 5.22 -8.22
CA MET A 379 -15.67 5.80 -8.21
C MET A 379 -16.05 6.32 -6.82
N THR A 380 -15.77 5.54 -5.76
CA THR A 380 -16.06 5.98 -4.38
C THR A 380 -15.23 7.21 -4.00
N VAL A 381 -13.93 7.24 -4.38
CA VAL A 381 -13.08 8.42 -4.18
C VAL A 381 -13.68 9.65 -4.85
N PHE A 382 -13.99 9.56 -6.14
CA PHE A 382 -14.46 10.73 -6.90
C PHE A 382 -15.86 11.17 -6.50
N VAL A 383 -16.77 10.23 -6.23
CA VAL A 383 -18.12 10.58 -5.70
C VAL A 383 -17.98 11.36 -4.39
N GLY A 384 -17.20 10.85 -3.42
CA GLY A 384 -16.97 11.55 -2.17
C GLY A 384 -16.26 12.90 -2.35
N SER A 385 -15.31 12.98 -3.29
CA SER A 385 -14.65 14.26 -3.57
C SER A 385 -15.59 15.31 -4.17
N PHE A 386 -16.60 14.90 -4.95
CA PHE A 386 -17.62 15.80 -5.50
C PHE A 386 -18.72 16.19 -4.51
N GLU A 387 -18.79 15.59 -3.32
CA GLU A 387 -19.68 16.05 -2.24
C GLU A 387 -19.32 17.48 -1.78
N HIS A 388 -18.05 17.89 -1.92
CA HIS A 388 -17.66 19.28 -1.69
C HIS A 388 -18.26 20.22 -2.73
N THR A 389 -18.79 21.35 -2.26
CA THR A 389 -19.47 22.34 -3.12
C THR A 389 -18.58 23.50 -3.54
N ASP A 390 -17.46 23.70 -2.86
CA ASP A 390 -16.53 24.81 -3.11
C ASP A 390 -15.68 24.58 -4.37
N THR A 391 -15.25 25.68 -4.96
CA THR A 391 -14.52 25.67 -6.24
C THR A 391 -13.16 24.97 -6.13
N PHE A 392 -12.45 25.12 -4.99
CA PHE A 392 -11.13 24.54 -4.81
C PHE A 392 -11.18 23.01 -4.90
N HIS A 393 -12.01 22.34 -4.07
CA HIS A 393 -12.11 20.89 -4.07
C HIS A 393 -12.62 20.35 -5.41
N ARG A 394 -13.60 21.03 -6.04
CA ARG A 394 -14.11 20.63 -7.36
C ARG A 394 -13.05 20.69 -8.45
N VAL A 395 -12.27 21.76 -8.51
CA VAL A 395 -11.18 21.89 -9.50
C VAL A 395 -10.14 20.79 -9.30
N PHE A 396 -9.69 20.57 -8.05
CA PHE A 396 -8.72 19.51 -7.77
C PHE A 396 -9.28 18.12 -8.06
N THR A 397 -10.56 17.87 -7.79
CA THR A 397 -11.23 16.60 -8.15
C THR A 397 -11.24 16.38 -9.67
N ILE A 398 -11.59 17.41 -10.46
CA ILE A 398 -11.56 17.32 -11.93
C ILE A 398 -10.12 17.03 -12.44
N VAL A 399 -9.12 17.70 -11.85
CA VAL A 399 -7.71 17.47 -12.18
C VAL A 399 -7.31 16.05 -11.82
N ALA A 400 -7.68 15.55 -10.65
CA ALA A 400 -7.41 14.17 -10.25
C ALA A 400 -8.11 13.14 -11.17
N CYS A 401 -9.38 13.38 -11.54
CA CYS A 401 -10.12 12.53 -12.49
C CYS A 401 -9.41 12.43 -13.85
N SER A 402 -8.71 13.48 -14.30
CA SER A 402 -7.97 13.44 -15.56
C SER A 402 -6.89 12.35 -15.59
N SER A 403 -6.40 11.91 -14.42
CA SER A 403 -5.43 10.82 -14.30
C SER A 403 -5.94 9.49 -14.86
N ILE A 404 -7.26 9.24 -14.86
CA ILE A 404 -7.87 8.03 -15.44
C ILE A 404 -7.56 7.94 -16.94
N VAL A 405 -7.72 9.06 -17.66
CA VAL A 405 -7.41 9.12 -19.08
C VAL A 405 -5.92 8.88 -19.33
N ILE A 406 -5.08 9.50 -18.52
CA ILE A 406 -3.62 9.35 -18.61
C ILE A 406 -3.21 7.89 -18.34
N THR A 407 -3.84 7.25 -17.35
CA THR A 407 -3.67 5.83 -17.02
C THR A 407 -4.04 4.95 -18.20
N ALA A 408 -5.17 5.23 -18.86
CA ALA A 408 -5.57 4.51 -20.09
C ALA A 408 -4.49 4.60 -21.17
N VAL A 409 -3.92 5.78 -21.38
CA VAL A 409 -2.87 5.98 -22.40
C VAL A 409 -1.65 5.10 -22.14
N TYR A 410 -1.06 5.11 -20.94
CA TYR A 410 0.16 4.34 -20.71
C TYR A 410 -0.10 2.84 -20.61
N ILE A 411 -1.23 2.41 -20.05
CA ILE A 411 -1.58 0.97 -19.97
C ILE A 411 -1.83 0.40 -21.37
N LEU A 412 -2.70 1.03 -22.17
CA LEU A 412 -3.02 0.52 -23.51
C LEU A 412 -1.79 0.56 -24.44
N ARG A 413 -0.96 1.60 -24.30
CA ARG A 413 0.31 1.68 -25.04
C ARG A 413 1.27 0.56 -24.64
N MET A 414 1.39 0.27 -23.34
CA MET A 414 2.24 -0.80 -22.82
C MET A 414 1.75 -2.16 -23.32
N VAL A 415 0.45 -2.45 -23.16
CA VAL A 415 -0.17 -3.69 -23.63
C VAL A 415 0.01 -3.85 -25.13
N GLY A 416 -0.28 -2.79 -25.90
CA GLY A 416 -0.15 -2.79 -27.37
C GLY A 416 1.27 -3.10 -27.84
N LYS A 417 2.28 -2.48 -27.21
CA LYS A 417 3.68 -2.68 -27.58
C LYS A 417 4.24 -4.05 -27.21
N VAL A 418 3.90 -4.54 -26.01
CA VAL A 418 4.49 -5.77 -25.47
C VAL A 418 3.84 -7.03 -26.05
N PHE A 419 2.51 -7.04 -26.16
CA PHE A 419 1.78 -8.28 -26.44
C PHE A 419 1.27 -8.39 -27.87
N TYR A 420 1.00 -7.27 -28.55
CA TYR A 420 0.47 -7.28 -29.91
C TYR A 420 1.56 -7.07 -30.96
N GLY A 421 1.20 -7.31 -32.23
CA GLY A 421 2.06 -7.13 -33.39
C GLY A 421 2.93 -8.35 -33.73
N SER A 422 4.09 -8.11 -34.33
CA SER A 422 5.09 -9.14 -34.68
C SER A 422 6.04 -9.34 -33.49
N VAL A 423 6.55 -10.56 -33.33
CA VAL A 423 7.64 -10.84 -32.38
C VAL A 423 8.90 -10.16 -32.93
N LEU A 424 9.41 -9.17 -32.19
CA LEU A 424 10.57 -8.38 -32.62
C LEU A 424 11.88 -9.15 -32.48
N ASN A 425 12.08 -9.85 -31.37
CA ASN A 425 13.26 -10.67 -31.15
C ASN A 425 12.93 -12.14 -31.43
N LYS A 426 13.65 -12.76 -32.38
CA LYS A 426 13.44 -14.16 -32.74
C LYS A 426 13.68 -15.14 -31.59
N ASP A 427 14.57 -14.81 -30.66
CA ASP A 427 14.83 -15.63 -29.47
C ASP A 427 13.60 -15.76 -28.58
N HIS A 428 12.71 -14.79 -28.63
CA HIS A 428 11.44 -14.83 -27.88
C HIS A 428 10.47 -15.89 -28.39
N LEU A 429 10.63 -16.40 -29.63
CA LEU A 429 9.77 -17.46 -30.18
C LEU A 429 9.90 -18.79 -29.43
N ALA A 430 11.04 -19.04 -28.78
CA ALA A 430 11.30 -20.26 -28.02
C ALA A 430 10.89 -20.19 -26.53
N LEU A 431 10.37 -19.05 -26.09
CA LEU A 431 10.00 -18.86 -24.67
C LEU A 431 8.76 -19.69 -24.30
N THR A 432 8.74 -20.13 -23.06
CA THR A 432 7.61 -20.89 -22.48
C THR A 432 6.68 -19.99 -21.67
N ASP A 433 5.40 -20.34 -21.64
CA ASP A 433 4.41 -19.63 -20.81
C ASP A 433 4.58 -19.97 -19.31
N ALA A 434 3.75 -19.38 -18.45
CA ALA A 434 3.80 -19.52 -17.00
C ALA A 434 3.72 -20.98 -16.55
N VAL A 435 4.56 -21.34 -15.57
CA VAL A 435 4.55 -22.63 -14.88
C VAL A 435 3.50 -22.64 -13.75
N TRP A 436 3.20 -23.81 -13.16
CA TRP A 436 2.08 -23.98 -12.23
C TRP A 436 2.13 -23.06 -11.00
N PHE A 437 3.31 -22.86 -10.39
CA PHE A 437 3.43 -22.00 -9.21
C PHE A 437 3.28 -20.50 -9.55
N GLU A 438 3.70 -20.09 -10.73
CA GLU A 438 3.49 -18.75 -11.25
C GLU A 438 2.00 -18.51 -11.53
N ARG A 439 1.33 -19.50 -12.16
CA ARG A 439 -0.11 -19.44 -12.42
C ARG A 439 -0.92 -19.32 -11.13
N LEU A 440 -0.55 -20.07 -10.09
CA LEU A 440 -1.24 -19.99 -8.80
C LEU A 440 -1.16 -18.58 -8.20
N SER A 441 0.05 -17.98 -8.16
CA SER A 441 0.24 -16.61 -7.67
C SER A 441 -0.65 -15.61 -8.41
N VAL A 442 -0.65 -15.67 -9.74
CA VAL A 442 -1.42 -14.75 -10.60
C VAL A 442 -2.93 -14.96 -10.44
N VAL A 443 -3.40 -16.21 -10.43
CA VAL A 443 -4.83 -16.54 -10.32
C VAL A 443 -5.39 -16.08 -8.97
N VAL A 444 -4.66 -16.30 -7.87
CA VAL A 444 -5.08 -15.83 -6.53
C VAL A 444 -5.27 -14.30 -6.51
N LEU A 445 -4.34 -13.55 -7.09
CA LEU A 445 -4.45 -12.09 -7.17
C LEU A 445 -5.61 -11.63 -8.07
N ILE A 446 -5.83 -12.29 -9.21
CA ILE A 446 -6.96 -11.97 -10.12
C ILE A 446 -8.29 -12.27 -9.44
N VAL A 447 -8.40 -13.40 -8.74
CA VAL A 447 -9.63 -13.77 -8.00
C VAL A 447 -9.91 -12.75 -6.90
N ALA A 448 -8.90 -12.29 -6.17
CA ALA A 448 -9.05 -11.25 -5.17
C ALA A 448 -9.51 -9.91 -5.78
N ILE A 449 -8.91 -9.48 -6.90
CA ILE A 449 -9.29 -8.26 -7.63
C ILE A 449 -10.73 -8.34 -8.13
N ALA A 450 -11.12 -9.46 -8.75
CA ALA A 450 -12.47 -9.66 -9.25
C ALA A 450 -13.49 -9.81 -8.10
N GLY A 451 -13.14 -10.51 -7.04
CA GLY A 451 -13.98 -10.67 -5.85
C GLY A 451 -14.33 -9.34 -5.19
N LEU A 452 -13.33 -8.46 -5.00
CA LEU A 452 -13.57 -7.11 -4.49
C LEU A 452 -14.36 -6.23 -5.47
N GLY A 453 -14.17 -6.41 -6.77
CA GLY A 453 -14.91 -5.65 -7.80
C GLY A 453 -16.36 -6.07 -7.95
N MET A 454 -16.66 -7.37 -7.82
CA MET A 454 -18.02 -7.90 -7.98
C MET A 454 -18.84 -7.88 -6.68
N ALA A 455 -18.20 -8.00 -5.53
CA ALA A 455 -18.86 -8.02 -4.22
C ALA A 455 -18.21 -7.05 -3.22
N PRO A 456 -18.24 -5.73 -3.46
CA PRO A 456 -17.52 -4.77 -2.63
C PRO A 456 -18.20 -4.46 -1.29
N LEU A 457 -19.50 -4.73 -1.16
CA LEU A 457 -20.33 -4.24 -0.05
C LEU A 457 -19.85 -4.69 1.32
N TRP A 458 -19.42 -5.95 1.47
CA TRP A 458 -18.96 -6.46 2.75
C TRP A 458 -17.71 -5.73 3.26
N VAL A 459 -16.75 -5.44 2.35
CA VAL A 459 -15.55 -4.66 2.70
C VAL A 459 -15.91 -3.21 2.93
N SER A 460 -16.72 -2.61 2.07
CA SER A 460 -17.14 -1.21 2.19
C SER A 460 -17.86 -0.94 3.50
N ASN A 461 -18.79 -1.82 3.92
CA ASN A 461 -19.49 -1.69 5.20
C ASN A 461 -18.51 -1.80 6.38
N MET A 462 -17.61 -2.78 6.35
CA MET A 462 -16.59 -2.97 7.38
C MET A 462 -15.68 -1.74 7.53
N ILE A 463 -15.32 -1.10 6.41
CA ILE A 463 -14.53 0.14 6.40
C ILE A 463 -15.35 1.32 6.93
N ASN A 464 -16.57 1.48 6.46
CA ASN A 464 -17.46 2.57 6.88
C ASN A 464 -17.69 2.59 8.38
N ASP A 465 -17.95 1.43 8.99
CA ASP A 465 -18.13 1.32 10.44
C ASP A 465 -16.87 1.77 11.21
N SER A 466 -15.68 1.46 10.67
CA SER A 466 -14.40 1.81 11.28
C SER A 466 -13.98 3.27 11.05
N LEU A 467 -14.56 3.94 10.05
CA LEU A 467 -14.30 5.36 9.79
C LEU A 467 -15.19 6.29 10.62
N LEU A 468 -16.30 5.80 11.17
CA LEU A 468 -17.22 6.61 11.97
C LEU A 468 -16.52 7.40 13.09
N PRO A 469 -15.63 6.82 13.93
CA PRO A 469 -14.93 7.57 14.95
C PRO A 469 -14.06 8.69 14.38
N VAL A 470 -13.39 8.46 13.24
CA VAL A 470 -12.54 9.46 12.57
C VAL A 470 -13.37 10.63 12.08
N VAL A 471 -14.49 10.35 11.41
CA VAL A 471 -15.41 11.38 10.91
C VAL A 471 -16.06 12.17 12.05
N GLN A 472 -16.41 11.50 13.15
CA GLN A 472 -16.92 12.17 14.34
C GLN A 472 -15.91 13.12 14.99
N GLN A 473 -14.62 12.80 14.98
CA GLN A 473 -13.58 13.71 15.46
C GLN A 473 -13.43 14.95 14.55
N LEU A 474 -13.58 14.78 13.24
CA LEU A 474 -13.49 15.89 12.27
C LEU A 474 -14.68 16.87 12.37
N MET A 475 -15.82 16.44 12.94
CA MET A 475 -17.02 17.26 13.12
C MET A 475 -17.07 18.04 14.44
N LYS A 476 -16.16 17.73 15.38
CA LYS A 476 -16.03 18.44 16.67
C LYS A 476 -15.36 19.79 16.48
#